data_3c57ec5480cb8a30708718b5d4fc64f4
#
_entry.id   3c57ec5480cb8a30708718b5d4fc64f4
#
_cell.length_a   1.000
_cell.length_b   1.000
_cell.length_c   1.000
_cell.angle_alpha   90.00
_cell.angle_beta   90.00
_cell.angle_gamma   90.00
#
_symmetry.space_group_name_H-M   'P 1'
#
loop_
_entity.id
_entity.type
_entity.pdbx_description
1 polymer ?
#
loop_
_entity_poly.entity_id
_entity_poly.type
_entity_poly.pdbx_seq_one_letter_code
_entity_poly.pdbx_strand_id
1 'polypeptide(L)'
;MNLNEKKDIRILAFESSCDETSTSVVKNGSEIESLVVATHIKSHARFGGVVPEVASRHHIEVITQITREALAEAGCTWQDIDAIAVTYGPGLVGALLIGINAAKAASMATGIPLIAVDHIMGHISAGQLADTIAYPALALQVSGGHTEIVLLKDPTHFEIVGDTRDDAAGEAYDKIGRVLGVNYPAGKTIDQWAHQGKDTFNFPRAMIDEDNYDFSFSGLKSAFINTCHHADQLGQKLDKYDLAASFQAAVVDVLAAKTIRAIKQYQPKTFIMGGGVAANLGLRERMEEEIKNLAQPPKVVLPPLKLCGDNAAMIGAAAYNLYKEGKFAGLDLDADPSLELPYAADYQ
;
A
#
# COMPACT_ATOMS: atom_id res chain seq x y z
N MET A 1 -10.14 -32.33 7.89
CA MET A 1 -11.29 -31.46 8.20
C MET A 1 -11.65 -30.76 6.91
N ASN A 2 -12.91 -30.82 6.45
CA ASN A 2 -13.28 -30.16 5.20
C ASN A 2 -13.28 -28.64 5.43
N LEU A 3 -12.34 -27.93 4.85
CA LEU A 3 -12.16 -26.46 4.99
C LEU A 3 -13.41 -25.65 4.56
N ASN A 4 -14.35 -26.28 3.87
CA ASN A 4 -15.57 -25.67 3.34
C ASN A 4 -16.79 -25.69 4.28
N GLU A 5 -16.69 -26.30 5.47
CA GLU A 5 -17.85 -26.45 6.37
C GLU A 5 -17.90 -25.45 7.54
N LYS A 6 -16.80 -24.74 7.82
CA LYS A 6 -16.78 -23.73 8.89
C LYS A 6 -17.41 -22.43 8.37
N LYS A 7 -18.46 -21.98 9.04
CA LYS A 7 -19.24 -20.82 8.63
C LYS A 7 -18.51 -19.47 8.84
N ASP A 8 -17.66 -19.39 9.85
CA ASP A 8 -16.89 -18.19 10.21
C ASP A 8 -15.41 -18.53 10.34
N ILE A 9 -14.57 -17.92 9.51
CA ILE A 9 -13.13 -18.09 9.48
C ILE A 9 -12.47 -16.84 10.06
N ARG A 10 -11.69 -16.99 11.12
CA ARG A 10 -10.92 -15.92 11.75
C ARG A 10 -9.44 -16.08 11.49
N ILE A 11 -8.84 -15.03 10.97
CA ILE A 11 -7.41 -14.97 10.67
C ILE A 11 -6.76 -13.92 11.56
N LEU A 12 -5.77 -14.33 12.36
CA LEU A 12 -4.88 -13.44 13.08
C LEU A 12 -3.74 -13.04 12.15
N ALA A 13 -3.64 -11.78 11.79
CA ALA A 13 -2.66 -11.28 10.83
C ALA A 13 -1.62 -10.38 11.48
N PHE A 14 -0.38 -10.44 10.95
CA PHE A 14 0.76 -9.63 11.34
C PHE A 14 1.28 -8.84 10.14
N GLU A 15 1.54 -7.55 10.36
CA GLU A 15 2.23 -6.65 9.43
C GLU A 15 3.38 -5.95 10.13
N SER A 16 4.59 -6.07 9.56
CA SER A 16 5.79 -5.43 10.09
C SER A 16 6.83 -5.12 9.00
N SER A 17 6.39 -4.95 7.75
CA SER A 17 7.31 -4.82 6.60
C SER A 17 8.15 -3.55 6.58
N CYS A 18 7.72 -2.48 7.25
CA CYS A 18 8.36 -1.17 7.19
C CYS A 18 8.46 -0.49 8.58
N ASP A 19 7.67 0.54 8.86
CA ASP A 19 7.74 1.35 10.08
C ASP A 19 6.50 1.24 10.99
N GLU A 20 5.48 0.49 10.59
CA GLU A 20 4.34 0.11 11.41
C GLU A 20 4.46 -1.33 11.90
N THR A 21 4.12 -1.55 13.18
CA THR A 21 3.85 -2.89 13.69
C THR A 21 2.35 -3.03 13.88
N SER A 22 1.72 -3.97 13.21
CA SER A 22 0.28 -4.14 13.30
C SER A 22 -0.12 -5.60 13.51
N THR A 23 -1.20 -5.80 14.27
CA THR A 23 -1.87 -7.10 14.43
C THR A 23 -3.38 -6.89 14.34
N SER A 24 -4.07 -7.79 13.65
CA SER A 24 -5.51 -7.70 13.41
C SER A 24 -6.15 -9.08 13.44
N VAL A 25 -7.39 -9.17 13.91
CA VAL A 25 -8.26 -10.32 13.69
C VAL A 25 -9.27 -9.95 12.61
N VAL A 26 -9.22 -10.67 11.49
CA VAL A 26 -10.12 -10.47 10.36
C VAL A 26 -10.99 -11.71 10.17
N LYS A 27 -12.30 -11.50 10.13
CA LYS A 27 -13.27 -12.56 9.91
C LYS A 27 -13.76 -12.56 8.48
N ASN A 28 -13.74 -13.73 7.85
CA ASN A 28 -14.24 -13.98 6.49
C ASN A 28 -13.64 -13.04 5.41
N GLY A 29 -12.41 -12.50 5.67
CA GLY A 29 -11.67 -11.64 4.77
C GLY A 29 -12.25 -10.23 4.56
N SER A 30 -13.33 -9.86 5.27
CA SER A 30 -14.00 -8.57 5.08
C SER A 30 -14.42 -7.88 6.37
N GLU A 31 -14.57 -8.60 7.48
CA GLU A 31 -14.97 -8.04 8.76
C GLU A 31 -13.75 -7.88 9.67
N ILE A 32 -13.40 -6.64 10.05
CA ILE A 32 -12.32 -6.36 10.98
C ILE A 32 -12.89 -6.48 12.40
N GLU A 33 -12.56 -7.55 13.12
CA GLU A 33 -12.94 -7.73 14.53
C GLU A 33 -12.00 -6.98 15.48
N SER A 34 -10.73 -6.79 15.09
CA SER A 34 -9.78 -5.91 15.77
C SER A 34 -8.72 -5.38 14.80
N LEU A 35 -8.12 -4.22 15.11
CA LEU A 35 -6.99 -3.67 14.38
C LEU A 35 -6.14 -2.81 15.31
N VAL A 36 -4.99 -3.31 15.72
CA VAL A 36 -4.02 -2.61 16.55
C VAL A 36 -2.81 -2.24 15.70
N VAL A 37 -2.46 -0.95 15.68
CA VAL A 37 -1.32 -0.42 14.93
C VAL A 37 -0.44 0.39 15.88
N ALA A 38 0.82 -0.02 16.02
CA ALA A 38 1.86 0.72 16.71
C ALA A 38 2.75 1.40 15.67
N THR A 39 2.64 2.73 15.54
CA THR A 39 3.44 3.50 14.59
C THR A 39 4.71 4.04 15.22
N HIS A 40 5.81 3.94 14.49
CA HIS A 40 7.13 4.43 14.89
C HIS A 40 7.61 5.63 14.06
N ILE A 41 6.72 6.25 13.28
CA ILE A 41 6.98 7.42 12.41
C ILE A 41 7.76 8.52 13.13
N LYS A 42 7.42 8.81 14.40
CA LYS A 42 8.12 9.85 15.17
C LYS A 42 9.61 9.56 15.38
N SER A 43 9.97 8.29 15.52
CA SER A 43 11.38 7.87 15.66
C SER A 43 12.15 8.01 14.36
N HIS A 44 11.49 7.86 13.22
CA HIS A 44 12.07 7.96 11.89
C HIS A 44 12.10 9.39 11.36
N ALA A 45 11.15 10.25 11.76
CA ALA A 45 11.04 11.64 11.30
C ALA A 45 12.35 12.44 11.46
N ARG A 46 13.10 12.21 12.54
CA ARG A 46 14.40 12.87 12.79
C ARG A 46 15.49 12.51 11.77
N PHE A 47 15.36 11.39 11.06
CA PHE A 47 16.28 10.96 10.01
C PHE A 47 15.76 11.32 8.61
N GLY A 48 14.52 11.80 8.51
CA GLY A 48 13.87 12.17 7.26
C GLY A 48 13.43 10.98 6.41
N GLY A 49 13.26 9.80 7.01
CA GLY A 49 12.82 8.56 6.38
C GLY A 49 13.06 7.35 7.27
N VAL A 50 12.60 6.18 6.85
CA VAL A 50 12.71 4.96 7.64
C VAL A 50 14.17 4.51 7.75
N VAL A 51 14.57 4.12 8.98
CA VAL A 51 15.87 3.52 9.28
C VAL A 51 15.64 2.06 9.66
N PRO A 52 16.08 1.09 8.84
CA PRO A 52 15.73 -0.33 8.99
C PRO A 52 16.03 -0.93 10.36
N GLU A 53 17.22 -0.62 10.93
CA GLU A 53 17.59 -1.13 12.25
C GLU A 53 16.75 -0.54 13.39
N VAL A 54 16.31 0.71 13.25
CA VAL A 54 15.42 1.36 14.23
C VAL A 54 14.03 0.73 14.16
N ALA A 55 13.52 0.49 12.95
CA ALA A 55 12.25 -0.19 12.74
C ALA A 55 12.24 -1.57 13.40
N SER A 56 13.23 -2.42 13.09
CA SER A 56 13.33 -3.77 13.64
C SER A 56 13.32 -3.81 15.18
N ARG A 57 14.01 -2.87 15.83
CA ARG A 57 14.03 -2.76 17.30
C ARG A 57 12.65 -2.41 17.86
N HIS A 58 11.95 -1.47 17.23
CA HIS A 58 10.62 -1.10 17.68
C HIS A 58 9.62 -2.24 17.50
N HIS A 59 9.66 -2.98 16.37
CA HIS A 59 8.78 -4.12 16.16
C HIS A 59 8.90 -5.16 17.29
N ILE A 60 10.14 -5.52 17.68
CA ILE A 60 10.36 -6.54 18.71
C ILE A 60 9.84 -6.11 20.11
N GLU A 61 9.86 -4.80 20.38
CA GLU A 61 9.40 -4.25 21.66
C GLU A 61 7.87 -4.36 21.82
N VAL A 62 7.12 -4.27 20.74
CA VAL A 62 5.65 -4.09 20.80
C VAL A 62 4.85 -5.29 20.29
N ILE A 63 5.40 -6.14 19.42
CA ILE A 63 4.64 -7.17 18.69
C ILE A 63 3.85 -8.12 19.59
N THR A 64 4.42 -8.53 20.72
CA THR A 64 3.74 -9.41 21.67
C THR A 64 2.58 -8.70 22.37
N GLN A 65 2.75 -7.43 22.70
CA GLN A 65 1.71 -6.64 23.37
C GLN A 65 0.53 -6.41 22.43
N ILE A 66 0.78 -5.90 21.22
CA ILE A 66 -0.30 -5.62 20.26
C ILE A 66 -1.03 -6.88 19.81
N THR A 67 -0.36 -8.05 19.79
CA THR A 67 -1.01 -9.34 19.54
C THR A 67 -2.05 -9.67 20.62
N ARG A 68 -1.70 -9.47 21.90
CA ARG A 68 -2.63 -9.67 23.01
C ARG A 68 -3.79 -8.69 22.96
N GLU A 69 -3.51 -7.43 22.64
CA GLU A 69 -4.53 -6.38 22.49
C GLU A 69 -5.49 -6.74 21.35
N ALA A 70 -4.99 -7.13 20.19
CA ALA A 70 -5.82 -7.51 19.04
C ALA A 70 -6.75 -8.70 19.37
N LEU A 71 -6.26 -9.75 20.03
CA LEU A 71 -7.10 -10.86 20.48
C LEU A 71 -8.16 -10.41 21.50
N ALA A 72 -7.77 -9.56 22.46
CA ALA A 72 -8.68 -9.05 23.48
C ALA A 72 -9.76 -8.14 22.88
N GLU A 73 -9.43 -7.23 21.96
CA GLU A 73 -10.39 -6.37 21.26
C GLU A 73 -11.38 -7.16 20.43
N ALA A 74 -10.92 -8.25 19.76
CA ALA A 74 -11.78 -9.16 19.02
C ALA A 74 -12.63 -10.08 19.92
N GLY A 75 -12.39 -10.07 21.23
CA GLY A 75 -13.02 -11.02 22.15
C GLY A 75 -12.67 -12.48 21.87
N CYS A 76 -11.49 -12.74 21.29
CA CYS A 76 -11.01 -14.02 20.83
C CYS A 76 -9.88 -14.57 21.72
N THR A 77 -9.76 -15.89 21.73
CA THR A 77 -8.60 -16.64 22.23
C THR A 77 -7.91 -17.34 21.06
N TRP A 78 -6.76 -17.94 21.29
CA TRP A 78 -6.07 -18.72 20.25
C TRP A 78 -6.92 -19.88 19.68
N GLN A 79 -7.87 -20.43 20.47
CA GLN A 79 -8.77 -21.50 20.02
C GLN A 79 -9.81 -21.02 18.98
N ASP A 80 -10.04 -19.72 18.90
CA ASP A 80 -11.00 -19.11 17.99
C ASP A 80 -10.39 -18.78 16.62
N ILE A 81 -9.04 -18.86 16.50
CA ILE A 81 -8.28 -18.51 15.31
C ILE A 81 -8.08 -19.72 14.40
N ASP A 82 -8.37 -19.58 13.12
CA ASP A 82 -8.30 -20.63 12.10
C ASP A 82 -6.98 -20.64 11.32
N ALA A 83 -6.37 -19.47 11.15
CA ALA A 83 -5.06 -19.33 10.54
C ALA A 83 -4.32 -18.12 11.09
N ILE A 84 -2.99 -18.16 11.01
CA ILE A 84 -2.08 -17.06 11.31
C ILE A 84 -1.50 -16.59 9.98
N ALA A 85 -1.64 -15.31 9.69
CA ALA A 85 -1.10 -14.71 8.49
C ALA A 85 0.03 -13.74 8.80
N VAL A 86 1.00 -13.62 7.90
CA VAL A 86 2.11 -12.69 8.07
C VAL A 86 2.63 -12.21 6.72
N THR A 87 2.97 -10.93 6.66
CA THR A 87 3.71 -10.37 5.53
C THR A 87 5.12 -10.96 5.50
N TYR A 88 5.49 -11.58 4.36
CA TYR A 88 6.83 -12.13 4.20
C TYR A 88 7.70 -11.36 3.20
N GLY A 89 7.11 -10.45 2.43
CA GLY A 89 7.73 -9.57 1.45
C GLY A 89 6.68 -8.79 0.64
N PRO A 90 7.16 -7.79 -0.16
CA PRO A 90 8.43 -7.11 -0.01
C PRO A 90 8.50 -6.25 1.24
N GLY A 91 9.73 -5.79 1.60
CA GLY A 91 9.92 -4.90 2.74
C GLY A 91 11.34 -4.92 3.33
N LEU A 92 11.50 -4.30 4.49
CA LEU A 92 12.79 -4.27 5.19
C LEU A 92 13.05 -5.62 5.86
N VAL A 93 14.12 -6.32 5.46
CA VAL A 93 14.43 -7.68 5.91
C VAL A 93 14.36 -7.85 7.44
N GLY A 94 15.01 -6.94 8.20
CA GLY A 94 15.02 -7.01 9.65
C GLY A 94 13.63 -6.80 10.28
N ALA A 95 12.79 -5.99 9.66
CA ALA A 95 11.42 -5.74 10.08
C ALA A 95 10.51 -6.93 9.77
N LEU A 96 10.55 -7.45 8.53
CA LEU A 96 9.84 -8.66 8.11
C LEU A 96 10.12 -9.86 9.03
N LEU A 97 11.39 -10.08 9.37
CA LEU A 97 11.79 -11.20 10.24
C LEU A 97 11.14 -11.16 11.63
N ILE A 98 10.81 -9.98 12.16
CA ILE A 98 10.14 -9.90 13.46
C ILE A 98 8.70 -10.42 13.36
N GLY A 99 7.92 -9.99 12.39
CA GLY A 99 6.56 -10.50 12.14
C GLY A 99 6.56 -12.00 11.83
N ILE A 100 7.44 -12.43 10.92
CA ILE A 100 7.56 -13.82 10.52
C ILE A 100 7.87 -14.73 11.73
N ASN A 101 8.85 -14.36 12.57
CA ASN A 101 9.19 -15.16 13.72
C ASN A 101 8.09 -15.17 14.80
N ALA A 102 7.38 -14.05 14.98
CA ALA A 102 6.21 -14.00 15.86
C ALA A 102 5.09 -14.95 15.38
N ALA A 103 4.78 -14.91 14.08
CA ALA A 103 3.77 -15.77 13.47
C ALA A 103 4.16 -17.26 13.51
N LYS A 104 5.43 -17.59 13.21
CA LYS A 104 5.97 -18.94 13.31
C LYS A 104 5.90 -19.48 14.76
N ALA A 105 6.32 -18.67 15.73
CA ALA A 105 6.27 -19.06 17.14
C ALA A 105 4.84 -19.33 17.60
N ALA A 106 3.89 -18.49 17.19
CA ALA A 106 2.47 -18.67 17.48
C ALA A 106 1.92 -19.94 16.80
N SER A 107 2.21 -20.15 15.51
CA SER A 107 1.82 -21.36 14.76
C SER A 107 2.39 -22.63 15.41
N MET A 108 3.67 -22.63 15.78
CA MET A 108 4.33 -23.76 16.43
C MET A 108 3.74 -24.08 17.80
N ALA A 109 3.40 -23.06 18.59
CA ALA A 109 2.85 -23.24 19.94
C ALA A 109 1.39 -23.69 19.93
N THR A 110 0.61 -23.32 18.92
CA THR A 110 -0.84 -23.54 18.87
C THR A 110 -1.25 -24.66 17.90
N GLY A 111 -0.40 -24.99 16.92
CA GLY A 111 -0.74 -25.87 15.80
C GLY A 111 -1.61 -25.20 14.73
N ILE A 112 -1.87 -23.91 14.83
CA ILE A 112 -2.66 -23.15 13.85
C ILE A 112 -1.84 -22.98 12.56
N PRO A 113 -2.42 -23.22 11.34
CA PRO A 113 -1.69 -23.11 10.09
C PRO A 113 -1.23 -21.70 9.81
N LEU A 114 -0.04 -21.57 9.17
CA LEU A 114 0.60 -20.32 8.79
C LEU A 114 0.30 -19.98 7.33
N ILE A 115 0.06 -18.72 7.04
CA ILE A 115 -0.13 -18.19 5.69
C ILE A 115 0.86 -17.07 5.44
N ALA A 116 1.69 -17.23 4.39
CA ALA A 116 2.57 -16.18 3.90
C ALA A 116 1.80 -15.26 2.94
N VAL A 117 1.86 -13.96 3.17
CA VAL A 117 1.13 -12.95 2.38
C VAL A 117 2.11 -11.95 1.80
N ASP A 118 1.96 -11.68 0.53
CA ASP A 118 2.63 -10.58 -0.16
C ASP A 118 2.03 -9.25 0.31
N HIS A 119 2.89 -8.28 0.65
CA HIS A 119 2.51 -6.96 1.15
C HIS A 119 1.65 -6.17 0.14
N ILE A 120 1.98 -6.25 -1.14
CA ILE A 120 1.26 -5.56 -2.21
C ILE A 120 -0.13 -6.19 -2.41
N MET A 121 -0.21 -7.53 -2.39
CA MET A 121 -1.50 -8.23 -2.37
C MET A 121 -2.34 -7.79 -1.16
N GLY A 122 -1.71 -7.57 -0.01
CA GLY A 122 -2.37 -7.01 1.17
C GLY A 122 -3.02 -5.67 0.88
N HIS A 123 -2.25 -4.69 0.40
CA HIS A 123 -2.76 -3.35 0.07
C HIS A 123 -3.93 -3.38 -0.92
N ILE A 124 -3.85 -4.20 -1.96
CA ILE A 124 -4.92 -4.33 -2.95
C ILE A 124 -6.15 -5.01 -2.30
N SER A 125 -5.93 -6.05 -1.48
CA SER A 125 -6.99 -6.76 -0.77
C SER A 125 -7.69 -5.93 0.31
N ALA A 126 -7.09 -4.80 0.74
CA ALA A 126 -7.78 -3.83 1.61
C ALA A 126 -9.09 -3.32 1.00
N GLY A 127 -9.24 -3.36 -0.32
CA GLY A 127 -10.52 -3.09 -1.00
C GLY A 127 -11.65 -4.01 -0.54
N GLN A 128 -11.38 -5.27 -0.19
CA GLN A 128 -12.39 -6.22 0.30
C GLN A 128 -12.96 -5.84 1.68
N LEU A 129 -12.20 -5.05 2.45
CA LEU A 129 -12.64 -4.52 3.74
C LEU A 129 -13.59 -3.32 3.58
N ALA A 130 -13.67 -2.75 2.37
CA ALA A 130 -14.53 -1.62 2.06
C ALA A 130 -15.81 -2.06 1.34
N ASP A 131 -15.68 -2.96 0.36
CA ASP A 131 -16.81 -3.42 -0.45
C ASP A 131 -16.46 -4.72 -1.21
N THR A 132 -17.47 -5.36 -1.78
CA THR A 132 -17.31 -6.56 -2.62
C THR A 132 -16.58 -6.22 -3.92
N ILE A 133 -15.58 -7.03 -4.27
CA ILE A 133 -14.81 -6.92 -5.51
C ILE A 133 -15.35 -7.93 -6.52
N ALA A 134 -15.69 -7.44 -7.71
CA ALA A 134 -16.03 -8.27 -8.86
C ALA A 134 -14.83 -8.34 -9.81
N TYR A 135 -14.50 -9.55 -10.26
CA TYR A 135 -13.36 -9.82 -11.14
C TYR A 135 -13.77 -9.96 -12.62
N PRO A 136 -12.87 -9.65 -13.59
CA PRO A 136 -11.54 -9.12 -13.36
C PRO A 136 -11.59 -7.73 -12.72
N ALA A 137 -10.58 -7.39 -11.91
CA ALA A 137 -10.41 -6.09 -11.31
C ALA A 137 -9.07 -5.47 -11.74
N LEU A 138 -8.96 -4.15 -11.65
CA LEU A 138 -7.71 -3.42 -11.87
C LEU A 138 -7.42 -2.60 -10.62
N ALA A 139 -6.20 -2.67 -10.14
CA ALA A 139 -5.75 -1.88 -9.01
C ALA A 139 -4.68 -0.86 -9.42
N LEU A 140 -4.78 0.36 -8.91
CA LEU A 140 -3.68 1.31 -8.84
C LEU A 140 -3.07 1.21 -7.44
N GLN A 141 -1.92 0.56 -7.34
CA GLN A 141 -1.15 0.46 -6.11
C GLN A 141 -0.14 1.59 -6.04
N VAL A 142 -0.29 2.51 -5.07
CA VAL A 142 0.58 3.69 -4.94
C VAL A 142 0.97 3.89 -3.48
N SER A 143 2.23 3.66 -3.16
CA SER A 143 2.77 3.75 -1.81
C SER A 143 4.11 4.51 -1.76
N GLY A 144 4.80 4.47 -0.63
CA GLY A 144 6.16 5.00 -0.49
C GLY A 144 7.19 4.27 -1.34
N GLY A 145 7.02 2.96 -1.55
CA GLY A 145 7.97 2.11 -2.27
C GLY A 145 7.49 1.61 -3.63
N HIS A 146 6.17 1.62 -3.90
CA HIS A 146 5.60 1.01 -5.10
C HIS A 146 4.65 1.97 -5.83
N THR A 147 4.67 1.91 -7.15
CA THR A 147 3.70 2.61 -8.01
C THR A 147 3.42 1.72 -9.21
N GLU A 148 2.33 0.96 -9.12
CA GLU A 148 2.02 -0.13 -10.03
C GLU A 148 0.56 -0.11 -10.47
N ILE A 149 0.30 -0.56 -11.70
CA ILE A 149 -1.03 -0.95 -12.14
C ILE A 149 -1.05 -2.47 -12.17
N VAL A 150 -1.99 -3.06 -11.43
CA VAL A 150 -2.09 -4.50 -11.24
C VAL A 150 -3.44 -5.00 -11.76
N LEU A 151 -3.41 -6.00 -12.63
CA LEU A 151 -4.59 -6.70 -13.09
C LEU A 151 -4.85 -7.91 -12.17
N LEU A 152 -6.08 -8.01 -11.67
CA LEU A 152 -6.55 -9.12 -10.85
C LEU A 152 -7.52 -9.96 -11.67
N LYS A 153 -7.12 -11.18 -12.05
CA LYS A 153 -8.00 -12.13 -12.72
C LYS A 153 -9.03 -12.73 -11.77
N ASP A 154 -8.60 -12.96 -10.54
CA ASP A 154 -9.39 -13.45 -9.40
C ASP A 154 -8.74 -13.02 -8.06
N PRO A 155 -9.26 -13.46 -6.88
CA PRO A 155 -8.74 -13.01 -5.58
C PRO A 155 -7.28 -13.33 -5.26
N THR A 156 -6.64 -14.22 -6.01
CA THR A 156 -5.28 -14.73 -5.73
C THR A 156 -4.31 -14.65 -6.91
N HIS A 157 -4.79 -14.26 -8.10
CA HIS A 157 -3.98 -14.10 -9.29
C HIS A 157 -3.86 -12.63 -9.68
N PHE A 158 -2.69 -12.08 -9.40
CA PHE A 158 -2.30 -10.68 -9.59
C PHE A 158 -1.19 -10.63 -10.65
N GLU A 159 -1.30 -9.67 -11.57
CA GLU A 159 -0.31 -9.46 -12.65
C GLU A 159 -0.01 -7.97 -12.78
N ILE A 160 1.27 -7.58 -12.72
CA ILE A 160 1.70 -6.20 -12.98
C ILE A 160 1.57 -5.94 -14.48
N VAL A 161 0.85 -4.88 -14.83
CA VAL A 161 0.72 -4.39 -16.22
C VAL A 161 1.42 -3.06 -16.46
N GLY A 162 1.80 -2.35 -15.40
CA GLY A 162 2.62 -1.15 -15.44
C GLY A 162 3.27 -0.90 -14.09
N ASP A 163 4.51 -0.42 -14.08
CA ASP A 163 5.31 -0.21 -12.90
C ASP A 163 6.15 1.06 -13.03
N THR A 164 6.64 1.58 -11.89
CA THR A 164 7.58 2.70 -11.93
C THR A 164 8.96 2.25 -12.38
N ARG A 165 9.59 3.05 -13.24
CA ARG A 165 10.95 2.80 -13.73
C ARG A 165 12.04 3.35 -12.82
N ASP A 166 11.65 4.15 -11.81
CA ASP A 166 12.57 4.84 -10.91
C ASP A 166 11.93 5.10 -9.54
N ASP A 167 11.81 6.34 -9.10
CA ASP A 167 11.19 6.68 -7.81
C ASP A 167 9.70 6.30 -7.79
N ALA A 168 9.21 5.72 -6.70
CA ALA A 168 7.78 5.62 -6.45
C ALA A 168 7.17 7.01 -6.19
N ALA A 169 5.87 7.16 -6.47
CA ALA A 169 5.19 8.45 -6.27
C ALA A 169 5.29 8.93 -4.83
N GLY A 170 5.07 8.06 -3.83
CA GLY A 170 5.18 8.43 -2.42
C GLY A 170 6.58 8.85 -2.01
N GLU A 171 7.61 8.16 -2.51
CA GLU A 171 9.01 8.56 -2.32
C GLU A 171 9.30 9.94 -2.90
N ALA A 172 8.72 10.25 -4.09
CA ALA A 172 8.85 11.57 -4.69
C ALA A 172 8.20 12.66 -3.81
N TYR A 173 7.02 12.42 -3.25
CA TYR A 173 6.37 13.32 -2.27
C TYR A 173 7.26 13.58 -1.05
N ASP A 174 7.87 12.54 -0.47
CA ASP A 174 8.72 12.68 0.71
C ASP A 174 10.01 13.44 0.40
N LYS A 175 10.60 13.20 -0.77
CA LYS A 175 11.82 13.89 -1.21
C LYS A 175 11.59 15.40 -1.43
N ILE A 176 10.49 15.79 -2.09
CA ILE A 176 10.17 17.22 -2.27
C ILE A 176 9.69 17.86 -0.97
N GLY A 177 9.00 17.11 -0.13
CA GLY A 177 8.61 17.57 1.20
C GLY A 177 9.79 17.98 2.04
N ARG A 178 10.90 17.24 2.00
CA ARG A 178 12.16 17.61 2.66
C ARG A 178 12.69 18.95 2.17
N VAL A 179 12.63 19.22 0.86
CA VAL A 179 13.05 20.51 0.28
C VAL A 179 12.19 21.65 0.79
N LEU A 180 10.88 21.40 0.98
CA LEU A 180 9.92 22.39 1.52
C LEU A 180 9.93 22.49 3.05
N GLY A 181 10.80 21.75 3.75
CA GLY A 181 10.88 21.73 5.22
C GLY A 181 9.72 20.99 5.89
N VAL A 182 9.06 20.09 5.19
CA VAL A 182 8.01 19.21 5.73
C VAL A 182 8.63 17.96 6.33
N ASN A 183 8.18 17.57 7.52
CA ASN A 183 8.62 16.35 8.17
C ASN A 183 8.07 15.09 7.46
N TYR A 184 8.83 14.01 7.52
CA TYR A 184 8.41 12.68 7.07
C TYR A 184 7.25 12.13 7.93
N PRO A 185 6.23 11.48 7.32
CA PRO A 185 5.92 11.42 5.89
C PRO A 185 5.27 12.71 5.38
N ALA A 186 5.69 13.17 4.20
CA ALA A 186 5.29 14.48 3.68
C ALA A 186 3.96 14.48 2.91
N GLY A 187 3.54 13.32 2.39
CA GLY A 187 2.43 13.20 1.44
C GLY A 187 1.15 13.92 1.87
N LYS A 188 0.71 13.72 3.13
CA LYS A 188 -0.50 14.35 3.67
C LYS A 188 -0.40 15.88 3.72
N THR A 189 0.76 16.41 4.14
CA THR A 189 0.96 17.86 4.24
C THR A 189 1.02 18.50 2.86
N ILE A 190 1.70 17.85 1.91
CA ILE A 190 1.78 18.33 0.53
C ILE A 190 0.38 18.33 -0.12
N ASP A 191 -0.43 17.28 0.07
CA ASP A 191 -1.80 17.24 -0.42
C ASP A 191 -2.66 18.39 0.15
N GLN A 192 -2.56 18.65 1.46
CA GLN A 192 -3.24 19.78 2.09
C GLN A 192 -2.80 21.15 1.55
N TRP A 193 -1.52 21.31 1.25
CA TRP A 193 -0.99 22.54 0.65
C TRP A 193 -1.42 22.69 -0.81
N ALA A 194 -1.43 21.59 -1.56
CA ALA A 194 -1.85 21.58 -2.95
C ALA A 194 -3.28 22.09 -3.13
N HIS A 195 -4.19 21.77 -2.21
CA HIS A 195 -5.56 22.29 -2.24
C HIS A 195 -5.69 23.80 -1.94
N GLN A 196 -4.63 24.43 -1.48
CA GLN A 196 -4.60 25.88 -1.19
C GLN A 196 -3.85 26.67 -2.25
N GLY A 197 -3.10 25.99 -3.11
CA GLY A 197 -2.30 26.60 -4.19
C GLY A 197 -2.94 26.44 -5.56
N LYS A 198 -2.19 26.87 -6.58
CA LYS A 198 -2.54 26.75 -7.99
C LYS A 198 -1.42 26.09 -8.75
N ASP A 199 -1.74 25.31 -9.79
CA ASP A 199 -0.75 24.77 -10.72
C ASP A 199 -0.21 25.90 -11.63
N THR A 200 0.90 26.50 -11.21
CA THR A 200 1.56 27.62 -11.88
C THR A 200 2.94 27.28 -12.40
N PHE A 201 3.52 26.13 -11.96
CA PHE A 201 4.81 25.63 -12.39
C PHE A 201 4.61 24.50 -13.41
N ASN A 202 5.12 24.68 -14.62
CA ASN A 202 5.02 23.66 -15.67
C ASN A 202 6.00 22.51 -15.43
N PHE A 203 5.76 21.70 -14.41
CA PHE A 203 6.57 20.52 -14.12
C PHE A 203 6.34 19.39 -15.15
N PRO A 204 7.36 18.56 -15.43
CA PRO A 204 7.23 17.49 -16.42
C PRO A 204 6.24 16.40 -15.98
N ARG A 205 5.48 15.89 -16.96
CA ARG A 205 4.62 14.70 -16.86
C ARG A 205 5.33 13.57 -17.61
N ALA A 206 6.36 13.01 -16.99
CA ALA A 206 7.19 11.99 -17.64
C ALA A 206 6.35 10.79 -18.09
N MET A 207 6.68 10.26 -19.27
CA MET A 207 6.08 9.06 -19.89
C MET A 207 4.57 9.11 -20.12
N ILE A 208 3.88 10.24 -19.93
CA ILE A 208 2.40 10.33 -20.01
C ILE A 208 1.88 9.91 -21.38
N ASP A 209 2.59 10.25 -22.46
CA ASP A 209 2.22 9.97 -23.87
C ASP A 209 2.80 8.65 -24.40
N GLU A 210 3.63 7.94 -23.62
CA GLU A 210 4.20 6.66 -24.03
C GLU A 210 3.14 5.56 -24.06
N ASP A 211 3.23 4.67 -25.07
CA ASP A 211 2.30 3.57 -25.27
C ASP A 211 2.64 2.36 -24.39
N ASN A 212 2.68 2.63 -23.08
CA ASN A 212 2.84 1.65 -22.01
C ASN A 212 2.12 2.17 -20.76
N TYR A 213 2.11 1.39 -19.68
CA TYR A 213 1.49 1.77 -18.39
C TYR A 213 2.51 2.13 -17.31
N ASP A 214 3.81 2.21 -17.68
CA ASP A 214 4.87 2.50 -16.72
C ASP A 214 4.92 3.96 -16.31
N PHE A 215 5.53 4.21 -15.16
CA PHE A 215 5.66 5.51 -14.52
C PHE A 215 7.12 5.92 -14.37
N SER A 216 7.36 7.21 -14.17
CA SER A 216 8.66 7.77 -13.77
C SER A 216 8.45 9.08 -13.03
N PHE A 217 9.08 9.23 -11.86
CA PHE A 217 8.95 10.43 -11.03
C PHE A 217 10.31 11.07 -10.66
N SER A 218 11.44 10.43 -10.99
CA SER A 218 12.76 10.98 -10.68
C SER A 218 13.06 12.29 -11.43
N GLY A 219 12.61 12.39 -12.68
CA GLY A 219 12.70 13.61 -13.48
C GLY A 219 11.85 14.75 -12.93
N LEU A 220 10.64 14.46 -12.47
CA LEU A 220 9.75 15.41 -11.82
C LEU A 220 10.37 15.97 -10.53
N LYS A 221 10.88 15.08 -9.67
CA LYS A 221 11.60 15.44 -8.44
C LYS A 221 12.77 16.36 -8.75
N SER A 222 13.60 16.02 -9.74
CA SER A 222 14.76 16.81 -10.12
C SER A 222 14.37 18.20 -10.63
N ALA A 223 13.32 18.29 -11.45
CA ALA A 223 12.79 19.57 -11.93
C ALA A 223 12.31 20.45 -10.77
N PHE A 224 11.59 19.88 -9.81
CA PHE A 224 11.14 20.59 -8.61
C PHE A 224 12.32 21.15 -7.80
N ILE A 225 13.31 20.31 -7.48
CA ILE A 225 14.49 20.70 -6.71
C ILE A 225 15.26 21.83 -7.43
N ASN A 226 15.47 21.67 -8.73
CA ASN A 226 16.17 22.68 -9.54
C ASN A 226 15.41 24.03 -9.56
N THR A 227 14.08 24.00 -9.63
CA THR A 227 13.24 25.22 -9.56
C THR A 227 13.43 25.94 -8.24
N CYS A 228 13.41 25.21 -7.11
CA CYS A 228 13.65 25.78 -5.78
C CYS A 228 15.07 26.39 -5.66
N HIS A 229 16.09 25.63 -6.07
CA HIS A 229 17.48 26.10 -6.01
C HIS A 229 17.72 27.33 -6.90
N HIS A 230 17.14 27.36 -8.10
CA HIS A 230 17.29 28.51 -8.99
C HIS A 230 16.64 29.76 -8.39
N ALA A 231 15.46 29.65 -7.81
CA ALA A 231 14.80 30.75 -7.11
C ALA A 231 15.64 31.26 -5.93
N ASP A 232 16.19 30.37 -5.12
CA ASP A 232 17.05 30.72 -3.99
C ASP A 232 18.31 31.49 -4.44
N GLN A 233 18.95 31.07 -5.55
CA GLN A 233 20.10 31.75 -6.14
C GLN A 233 19.75 33.18 -6.61
N LEU A 234 18.53 33.39 -7.07
CA LEU A 234 18.03 34.69 -7.50
C LEU A 234 17.44 35.53 -6.36
N GLY A 235 17.41 35.01 -5.13
CA GLY A 235 16.76 35.67 -3.98
C GLY A 235 15.23 35.78 -4.14
N GLN A 236 14.63 34.93 -4.97
CA GLN A 236 13.18 34.89 -5.20
C GLN A 236 12.52 33.95 -4.19
N LYS A 237 11.39 34.38 -3.64
CA LYS A 237 10.57 33.56 -2.77
C LYS A 237 9.43 32.93 -3.55
N LEU A 238 9.45 31.61 -3.67
CA LEU A 238 8.37 30.85 -4.29
C LEU A 238 7.25 30.59 -3.27
N ASP A 239 6.01 30.54 -3.73
CA ASP A 239 4.87 30.15 -2.92
C ASP A 239 4.86 28.62 -2.76
N LYS A 240 4.91 28.14 -1.52
CA LYS A 240 4.95 26.71 -1.22
C LYS A 240 3.64 25.98 -1.56
N TYR A 241 2.52 26.69 -1.54
CA TYR A 241 1.22 26.13 -1.90
C TYR A 241 1.13 25.92 -3.41
N ASP A 242 1.59 26.87 -4.20
CA ASP A 242 1.64 26.73 -5.66
C ASP A 242 2.65 25.66 -6.10
N LEU A 243 3.80 25.57 -5.41
CA LEU A 243 4.77 24.49 -5.63
C LEU A 243 4.14 23.11 -5.35
N ALA A 244 3.44 22.98 -4.22
CA ALA A 244 2.76 21.72 -3.84
C ALA A 244 1.64 21.39 -4.85
N ALA A 245 0.83 22.38 -5.25
CA ALA A 245 -0.25 22.19 -6.23
C ALA A 245 0.29 21.74 -7.58
N SER A 246 1.35 22.38 -8.08
CA SER A 246 1.95 22.04 -9.37
C SER A 246 2.64 20.67 -9.36
N PHE A 247 3.31 20.31 -8.26
CA PHE A 247 3.89 18.99 -8.11
C PHE A 247 2.80 17.91 -8.09
N GLN A 248 1.78 18.08 -7.25
CA GLN A 248 0.66 17.14 -7.14
C GLN A 248 -0.08 17.01 -8.47
N ALA A 249 -0.34 18.10 -9.18
CA ALA A 249 -0.96 18.06 -10.51
C ALA A 249 -0.14 17.18 -11.47
N ALA A 250 1.19 17.33 -11.49
CA ALA A 250 2.04 16.53 -12.36
C ALA A 250 2.00 15.03 -12.02
N VAL A 251 2.01 14.66 -10.71
CA VAL A 251 1.89 13.27 -10.27
C VAL A 251 0.52 12.70 -10.64
N VAL A 252 -0.55 13.42 -10.28
CA VAL A 252 -1.94 12.97 -10.48
C VAL A 252 -2.27 12.84 -11.97
N ASP A 253 -1.80 13.76 -12.84
CA ASP A 253 -2.01 13.68 -14.28
C ASP A 253 -1.44 12.39 -14.87
N VAL A 254 -0.21 12.03 -14.49
CA VAL A 254 0.44 10.80 -14.98
C VAL A 254 -0.26 9.55 -14.46
N LEU A 255 -0.53 9.48 -13.16
CA LEU A 255 -1.21 8.35 -12.55
C LEU A 255 -2.60 8.14 -13.16
N ALA A 256 -3.40 9.20 -13.28
CA ALA A 256 -4.74 9.13 -13.84
C ALA A 256 -4.73 8.73 -15.32
N ALA A 257 -3.92 9.40 -16.16
CA ALA A 257 -3.88 9.11 -17.59
C ALA A 257 -3.53 7.66 -17.91
N LYS A 258 -2.51 7.11 -17.24
CA LYS A 258 -2.06 5.72 -17.42
C LYS A 258 -3.11 4.72 -16.90
N THR A 259 -3.66 4.97 -15.72
CA THR A 259 -4.70 4.12 -15.11
C THR A 259 -5.98 4.10 -15.95
N ILE A 260 -6.45 5.24 -16.43
CA ILE A 260 -7.63 5.31 -17.30
C ILE A 260 -7.38 4.60 -18.63
N ARG A 261 -6.17 4.69 -19.18
CA ARG A 261 -5.79 3.92 -20.38
C ARG A 261 -5.87 2.41 -20.11
N ALA A 262 -5.35 1.94 -18.97
CA ALA A 262 -5.42 0.55 -18.57
C ALA A 262 -6.87 0.10 -18.34
N ILE A 263 -7.71 0.91 -17.67
CA ILE A 263 -9.15 0.61 -17.50
C ILE A 263 -9.83 0.44 -18.86
N LYS A 264 -9.56 1.30 -19.83
CA LYS A 264 -10.14 1.20 -21.19
C LYS A 264 -9.67 -0.07 -21.92
N GLN A 265 -8.42 -0.49 -21.73
CA GLN A 265 -7.86 -1.69 -22.38
C GLN A 265 -8.39 -2.98 -21.75
N TYR A 266 -8.34 -3.08 -20.40
CA TYR A 266 -8.65 -4.33 -19.69
C TYR A 266 -10.12 -4.45 -19.29
N GLN A 267 -10.89 -3.38 -19.36
CA GLN A 267 -12.33 -3.32 -19.03
C GLN A 267 -12.69 -4.07 -17.74
N PRO A 268 -12.04 -3.73 -16.60
CA PRO A 268 -12.29 -4.41 -15.34
C PRO A 268 -13.71 -4.16 -14.84
N LYS A 269 -14.27 -5.10 -14.06
CA LYS A 269 -15.55 -4.91 -13.37
C LYS A 269 -15.41 -4.02 -12.13
N THR A 270 -14.22 -4.05 -11.50
CA THR A 270 -13.91 -3.22 -10.33
C THR A 270 -12.57 -2.52 -10.54
N PHE A 271 -12.50 -1.25 -10.14
CA PHE A 271 -11.27 -0.50 -9.96
C PHE A 271 -11.00 -0.28 -8.48
N ILE A 272 -9.76 -0.52 -8.06
CA ILE A 272 -9.32 -0.43 -6.67
C ILE A 272 -8.13 0.54 -6.59
N MET A 273 -8.03 1.32 -5.50
CA MET A 273 -6.79 2.02 -5.16
C MET A 273 -6.25 1.48 -3.85
N GLY A 274 -4.95 1.15 -3.82
CA GLY A 274 -4.23 0.66 -2.65
C GLY A 274 -2.98 1.48 -2.33
N GLY A 275 -2.45 1.30 -1.11
CA GLY A 275 -1.23 1.96 -0.66
C GLY A 275 -1.43 3.34 -0.05
N GLY A 276 -0.41 3.85 0.66
CA GLY A 276 -0.48 5.09 1.44
C GLY A 276 -0.83 6.33 0.61
N VAL A 277 -0.36 6.41 -0.64
CA VAL A 277 -0.69 7.54 -1.55
C VAL A 277 -2.14 7.46 -2.06
N ALA A 278 -2.80 6.31 -1.99
CA ALA A 278 -4.24 6.22 -2.25
C ALA A 278 -5.10 7.02 -1.26
N ALA A 279 -4.51 7.52 -0.17
CA ALA A 279 -5.15 8.47 0.75
C ALA A 279 -5.12 9.93 0.25
N ASN A 280 -4.33 10.25 -0.80
CA ASN A 280 -4.26 11.58 -1.40
C ASN A 280 -5.62 11.97 -1.98
N LEU A 281 -6.20 13.09 -1.51
CA LEU A 281 -7.54 13.51 -1.90
C LEU A 281 -7.59 13.96 -3.37
N GLY A 282 -6.58 14.69 -3.83
CA GLY A 282 -6.52 15.13 -5.22
C GLY A 282 -6.48 13.96 -6.22
N LEU A 283 -5.77 12.88 -5.87
CA LEU A 283 -5.75 11.67 -6.69
C LEU A 283 -7.11 10.97 -6.70
N ARG A 284 -7.77 10.84 -5.54
CA ARG A 284 -9.10 10.22 -5.43
C ARG A 284 -10.13 10.98 -6.26
N GLU A 285 -10.22 12.28 -6.06
CA GLU A 285 -11.15 13.16 -6.80
C GLU A 285 -10.96 13.04 -8.31
N ARG A 286 -9.70 13.10 -8.78
CA ARG A 286 -9.37 12.96 -10.19
C ARG A 286 -9.75 11.60 -10.75
N MET A 287 -9.45 10.51 -10.05
CA MET A 287 -9.79 9.16 -10.50
C MET A 287 -11.30 8.93 -10.54
N GLU A 288 -12.05 9.38 -9.53
CA GLU A 288 -13.52 9.28 -9.51
C GLU A 288 -14.15 10.06 -10.67
N GLU A 289 -13.68 11.27 -10.94
CA GLU A 289 -14.16 12.10 -12.05
C GLU A 289 -13.89 11.46 -13.42
N GLU A 290 -12.66 11.03 -13.66
CA GLU A 290 -12.26 10.42 -14.93
C GLU A 290 -13.01 9.09 -15.19
N ILE A 291 -13.15 8.26 -14.16
CA ILE A 291 -13.86 6.98 -14.28
C ILE A 291 -15.33 7.20 -14.53
N LYS A 292 -15.97 8.15 -13.85
CA LYS A 292 -17.40 8.50 -14.05
C LYS A 292 -17.70 8.90 -15.49
N ASN A 293 -16.73 9.51 -16.18
CA ASN A 293 -16.88 9.97 -17.57
C ASN A 293 -16.60 8.87 -18.61
N LEU A 294 -16.27 7.65 -18.21
CA LEU A 294 -16.12 6.51 -19.12
C LEU A 294 -17.45 6.02 -19.66
N ALA A 295 -17.46 5.49 -20.88
CA ALA A 295 -18.64 4.87 -21.48
C ALA A 295 -19.13 3.63 -20.71
N GLN A 296 -18.19 2.89 -20.12
CA GLN A 296 -18.45 1.72 -19.28
C GLN A 296 -17.58 1.84 -18.03
N PRO A 297 -18.03 2.58 -17.01
CA PRO A 297 -17.24 2.75 -15.79
C PRO A 297 -17.22 1.46 -14.95
N PRO A 298 -16.07 1.02 -14.45
CA PRO A 298 -16.01 -0.03 -13.45
C PRO A 298 -16.62 0.45 -12.12
N LYS A 299 -17.00 -0.51 -11.26
CA LYS A 299 -17.28 -0.19 -9.86
C LYS A 299 -15.99 0.33 -9.20
N VAL A 300 -16.04 1.50 -8.58
CA VAL A 300 -14.90 2.07 -7.85
C VAL A 300 -14.94 1.61 -6.40
N VAL A 301 -13.85 1.03 -5.92
CA VAL A 301 -13.65 0.62 -4.52
C VAL A 301 -12.43 1.32 -3.96
N LEU A 302 -12.66 2.27 -3.05
CA LEU A 302 -11.61 3.01 -2.36
C LEU A 302 -11.63 2.64 -0.88
N PRO A 303 -10.57 2.02 -0.35
CA PRO A 303 -10.47 1.75 1.07
C PRO A 303 -10.60 3.03 1.90
N PRO A 304 -11.21 2.97 3.10
CA PRO A 304 -11.20 4.08 4.04
C PRO A 304 -9.77 4.57 4.30
N LEU A 305 -9.58 5.88 4.49
CA LEU A 305 -8.25 6.49 4.65
C LEU A 305 -7.38 5.80 5.71
N LYS A 306 -8.00 5.31 6.79
CA LYS A 306 -7.32 4.58 7.87
C LYS A 306 -6.76 3.21 7.45
N LEU A 307 -7.21 2.64 6.33
CA LEU A 307 -6.77 1.36 5.80
C LEU A 307 -5.83 1.51 4.58
N CYS A 308 -5.48 2.71 4.18
CA CYS A 308 -4.56 2.95 3.06
C CYS A 308 -3.09 2.75 3.45
N GLY A 309 -2.70 3.05 4.71
CA GLY A 309 -1.35 2.78 5.23
C GLY A 309 -1.17 1.32 5.61
N ASP A 310 0.06 0.96 6.01
CA ASP A 310 0.41 -0.40 6.41
C ASP A 310 -0.40 -0.82 7.64
N ASN A 311 -1.08 -1.96 7.53
CA ASN A 311 -1.90 -2.50 8.61
C ASN A 311 -2.15 -4.01 8.43
N ALA A 312 -2.33 -4.72 9.54
CA ALA A 312 -2.53 -6.17 9.50
C ALA A 312 -3.91 -6.59 8.99
N ALA A 313 -4.92 -5.71 8.97
CA ALA A 313 -6.23 -6.08 8.45
C ALA A 313 -6.19 -6.35 6.94
N MET A 314 -5.38 -5.60 6.18
CA MET A 314 -5.15 -5.84 4.76
C MET A 314 -4.52 -7.22 4.50
N ILE A 315 -3.61 -7.62 5.38
CA ILE A 315 -2.96 -8.94 5.33
C ILE A 315 -3.95 -10.06 5.65
N GLY A 316 -4.82 -9.85 6.65
CA GLY A 316 -5.89 -10.79 6.97
C GLY A 316 -6.91 -10.96 5.85
N ALA A 317 -7.23 -9.86 5.12
CA ALA A 317 -8.12 -9.89 3.96
C ALA A 317 -7.51 -10.72 2.81
N ALA A 318 -6.24 -10.50 2.48
CA ALA A 318 -5.53 -11.29 1.46
C ALA A 318 -5.41 -12.76 1.86
N ALA A 319 -5.04 -13.02 3.11
CA ALA A 319 -4.86 -14.35 3.66
C ALA A 319 -6.14 -15.19 3.62
N TYR A 320 -7.32 -14.58 3.74
CA TYR A 320 -8.58 -15.31 3.64
C TYR A 320 -8.74 -16.00 2.27
N ASN A 321 -8.35 -15.33 1.19
CA ASN A 321 -8.41 -15.91 -0.16
C ASN A 321 -7.44 -17.10 -0.27
N LEU A 322 -6.20 -16.94 0.24
CA LEU A 322 -5.20 -18.01 0.27
C LEU A 322 -5.65 -19.20 1.14
N TYR A 323 -6.30 -18.93 2.29
CA TYR A 323 -6.89 -19.95 3.14
C TYR A 323 -7.92 -20.78 2.39
N LYS A 324 -8.80 -20.14 1.63
CA LYS A 324 -9.85 -20.80 0.82
C LYS A 324 -9.24 -21.73 -0.24
N GLU A 325 -8.07 -21.41 -0.75
CA GLU A 325 -7.34 -22.24 -1.70
C GLU A 325 -6.45 -23.29 -1.04
N GLY A 326 -6.36 -23.31 0.30
CA GLY A 326 -5.49 -24.24 1.03
C GLY A 326 -4.00 -23.93 0.89
N LYS A 327 -3.64 -22.68 0.59
CA LYS A 327 -2.26 -22.22 0.47
C LYS A 327 -1.68 -21.89 1.84
N PHE A 328 -0.96 -22.84 2.43
CA PHE A 328 -0.31 -22.69 3.72
C PHE A 328 1.21 -22.73 3.59
N ALA A 329 1.89 -21.99 4.46
CA ALA A 329 3.34 -21.95 4.56
C ALA A 329 3.86 -22.91 5.63
N GLY A 330 5.07 -23.41 5.45
CA GLY A 330 5.80 -24.16 6.47
C GLY A 330 6.52 -23.27 7.48
N LEU A 331 7.08 -23.87 8.51
CA LEU A 331 7.92 -23.16 9.50
C LEU A 331 9.31 -22.79 8.94
N ASP A 332 9.64 -23.21 7.74
CA ASP A 332 10.82 -22.81 6.97
C ASP A 332 10.62 -21.47 6.21
N LEU A 333 9.41 -20.88 6.27
CA LEU A 333 9.15 -19.56 5.70
C LEU A 333 10.24 -18.56 6.06
N ASP A 334 10.78 -17.83 5.10
CA ASP A 334 11.77 -16.78 5.29
C ASP A 334 11.30 -15.45 4.67
N ALA A 335 11.98 -14.36 5.01
CA ALA A 335 11.71 -13.06 4.44
C ALA A 335 12.21 -12.98 3.00
N ASP A 336 11.39 -12.43 2.13
CA ASP A 336 11.78 -12.03 0.77
C ASP A 336 11.64 -10.51 0.61
N PRO A 337 12.71 -9.74 0.90
CA PRO A 337 12.67 -8.27 0.83
C PRO A 337 12.39 -7.72 -0.56
N SER A 338 12.69 -8.50 -1.60
CA SER A 338 12.58 -8.13 -3.01
C SER A 338 11.45 -8.89 -3.72
N LEU A 339 10.49 -9.41 -2.95
CA LEU A 339 9.36 -10.13 -3.53
C LEU A 339 8.61 -9.22 -4.52
N GLU A 340 8.35 -9.73 -5.69
CA GLU A 340 7.62 -9.03 -6.74
C GLU A 340 6.39 -9.84 -7.17
N LEU A 341 5.31 -9.15 -7.50
CA LEU A 341 4.19 -9.76 -8.20
C LEU A 341 4.62 -10.11 -9.63
N PRO A 342 4.08 -11.18 -10.22
CA PRO A 342 4.42 -11.55 -11.59
C PRO A 342 3.95 -10.48 -12.59
N TYR A 343 4.75 -10.25 -13.63
CA TYR A 343 4.38 -9.37 -14.74
C TYR A 343 3.45 -10.09 -15.71
N ALA A 344 2.50 -9.35 -16.29
CA ALA A 344 1.56 -9.90 -17.29
C ALA A 344 2.26 -10.50 -18.51
N ALA A 345 3.44 -10.00 -18.85
CA ALA A 345 4.25 -10.52 -19.97
C ALA A 345 4.86 -11.91 -19.72
N ASP A 346 4.95 -12.35 -18.45
CA ASP A 346 5.57 -13.63 -18.09
C ASP A 346 4.64 -14.83 -18.37
N TYR A 347 3.40 -14.57 -18.76
CA TYR A 347 2.36 -15.58 -19.03
C TYR A 347 1.99 -15.72 -20.52
N GLN A 348 2.81 -15.19 -21.46
CA GLN A 348 2.59 -15.34 -22.90
C GLN A 348 3.26 -16.56 -23.50
#